data_30630acfda0939ddd00149923b9f1190
#
_entry.id   30630acfda0939ddd00149923b9f1190
#
_cell.length_a   1.000
_cell.length_b   1.000
_cell.length_c   1.000
_cell.angle_alpha   90.00
_cell.angle_beta   90.00
_cell.angle_gamma   90.00
#
_symmetry.space_group_name_H-M   'P 1'
#
loop_
_entity.id
_entity.type
_entity.pdbx_description
1 polymer ?
#
loop_
_entity_poly.entity_id
_entity_poly.type
_entity_poly.pdbx_seq_one_letter_code
_entity_poly.pdbx_strand_id
1 'polypeptide(L)'
;CPNFQDDLSKKPLMQQLWSGKNLHATEDEINQPSDGLSLFLGCNSFVDYEIGRVLDKIKEVVPHAMVIFTSDHGDMLGAHRLFSKNAAAYKEVANIPLIIKGGVKGCVVDTMASHIDIVPTIMDYFALPIPKLLEGKSMLPQIYDPSKEINDVVYTEFTRYEIDHDGFGGLQIMRAVMSKRYKLVIHLLDSDEFYDLEKDPYEMNNLINDESYTEVRNAMHDKLIAHMNNTRDLYRGYQWSLRPWRKDFVPNWENEGYTRQRENEEYEPRQLDYDTGLPMESAVRKKC
;
A
#
# COMPACT_ATOMS: atom_id res chain seq x y z
N CYS A 1 -4.27 10.28 19.79
CA CYS A 1 -3.42 9.53 18.88
C CYS A 1 -2.00 9.47 19.47
N PRO A 2 -1.41 8.28 19.73
CA PRO A 2 -0.10 8.17 20.40
C PRO A 2 1.06 8.83 19.62
N ASN A 3 0.97 8.82 18.28
CA ASN A 3 1.97 9.39 17.37
C ASN A 3 1.67 10.85 16.95
N PHE A 4 0.70 11.52 17.57
CA PHE A 4 0.41 12.94 17.31
C PHE A 4 1.61 13.83 17.63
N GLN A 5 2.43 13.47 18.63
CA GLN A 5 3.60 14.23 19.07
C GLN A 5 4.87 14.00 18.22
N ASP A 6 4.76 13.27 17.08
CA ASP A 6 5.89 13.11 16.18
C ASP A 6 6.38 14.48 15.69
N ASP A 7 7.67 14.74 15.84
CA ASP A 7 8.29 15.99 15.41
C ASP A 7 8.59 16.03 13.90
N LEU A 8 8.49 14.89 13.24
CA LEU A 8 8.77 14.68 11.83
C LEU A 8 10.18 15.07 11.37
N SER A 9 11.10 15.41 12.26
CA SER A 9 12.43 15.93 11.92
C SER A 9 13.29 14.96 11.10
N LYS A 10 13.01 13.66 11.20
CA LYS A 10 13.68 12.59 10.45
C LYS A 10 12.79 11.95 9.38
N LYS A 11 11.71 12.58 9.04
CA LYS A 11 10.73 12.12 8.05
C LYS A 11 10.91 12.87 6.73
N PRO A 12 10.31 12.39 5.63
CA PRO A 12 10.31 13.10 4.35
C PRO A 12 9.90 14.56 4.48
N LEU A 13 10.58 15.44 3.75
CA LEU A 13 10.31 16.88 3.77
C LEU A 13 8.84 17.20 3.45
N MET A 14 8.25 16.44 2.53
CA MET A 14 6.86 16.63 2.15
C MET A 14 5.93 16.41 3.35
N GLN A 15 6.18 15.42 4.20
CA GLN A 15 5.37 15.18 5.40
C GLN A 15 5.54 16.34 6.41
N GLN A 16 6.76 16.85 6.56
CA GLN A 16 7.02 18.02 7.40
C GLN A 16 6.26 19.26 6.91
N LEU A 17 6.28 19.52 5.60
CA LEU A 17 5.56 20.65 4.99
C LEU A 17 4.04 20.49 5.12
N TRP A 18 3.54 19.28 4.91
CA TRP A 18 2.11 18.99 5.02
C TRP A 18 1.59 19.20 6.45
N SER A 19 2.39 18.83 7.45
CA SER A 19 2.06 19.03 8.86
C SER A 19 2.29 20.48 9.34
N GLY A 20 2.88 21.34 8.52
CA GLY A 20 3.38 22.66 8.90
C GLY A 20 2.37 23.56 9.56
N LYS A 21 1.09 23.46 9.23
CA LYS A 21 0.00 24.16 9.91
C LYS A 21 -0.21 23.69 11.36
N ASN A 22 0.17 22.44 11.65
CA ASN A 22 -0.04 21.79 12.94
C ASN A 22 1.25 21.73 13.79
N LEU A 23 2.43 21.97 13.21
CA LEU A 23 3.71 22.00 13.95
C LEU A 23 3.77 23.07 15.03
N HIS A 24 2.97 24.13 14.88
CA HIS A 24 2.86 25.23 15.82
C HIS A 24 1.61 25.17 16.69
N ALA A 25 0.84 24.06 16.63
CA ALA A 25 -0.33 23.90 17.48
C ALA A 25 0.09 23.93 18.96
N THR A 26 -0.61 24.73 19.74
CA THR A 26 -0.45 24.78 21.20
C THR A 26 -1.01 23.52 21.86
N GLU A 27 -0.58 23.21 23.10
CA GLU A 27 -1.16 22.08 23.84
C GLU A 27 -2.68 22.18 23.98
N ASP A 28 -3.23 23.38 24.08
CA ASP A 28 -4.67 23.61 24.17
C ASP A 28 -5.36 23.27 22.85
N GLU A 29 -4.79 23.63 21.70
CA GLU A 29 -5.31 23.28 20.38
C GLU A 29 -5.20 21.79 20.11
N ILE A 30 -4.13 21.14 20.59
CA ILE A 30 -3.93 19.69 20.51
C ILE A 30 -4.99 18.92 21.31
N ASN A 31 -5.35 19.43 22.47
CA ASN A 31 -6.26 18.76 23.41
C ASN A 31 -7.73 19.11 23.18
N GLN A 32 -8.07 20.08 22.32
CA GLN A 32 -9.43 20.34 21.95
C GLN A 32 -9.94 19.30 20.97
N PRO A 33 -11.08 18.64 21.26
CA PRO A 33 -11.73 17.79 20.24
C PRO A 33 -12.06 18.68 19.05
N SER A 34 -11.44 18.41 17.90
CA SER A 34 -11.81 19.11 16.69
C SER A 34 -13.26 18.77 16.35
N ASP A 35 -14.07 19.75 16.04
CA ASP A 35 -15.44 19.54 15.52
C ASP A 35 -15.43 18.56 14.33
N GLY A 36 -14.34 18.57 13.56
CA GLY A 36 -14.10 17.64 12.46
C GLY A 36 -14.09 16.17 12.87
N LEU A 37 -13.52 15.81 14.01
CA LEU A 37 -13.51 14.41 14.47
C LEU A 37 -14.91 13.90 14.79
N SER A 38 -15.73 14.72 15.45
CA SER A 38 -17.12 14.36 15.78
C SER A 38 -17.95 14.16 14.52
N LEU A 39 -17.78 15.02 13.52
CA LEU A 39 -18.44 14.91 12.22
C LEU A 39 -17.96 13.67 11.46
N PHE A 40 -16.65 13.40 11.46
CA PHE A 40 -16.07 12.20 10.84
C PHE A 40 -16.66 10.92 11.46
N LEU A 41 -16.71 10.83 12.79
CA LEU A 41 -17.31 9.69 13.48
C LEU A 41 -18.82 9.57 13.20
N GLY A 42 -19.53 10.68 13.11
CA GLY A 42 -20.94 10.72 12.73
C GLY A 42 -21.18 10.19 11.33
N CYS A 43 -20.36 10.61 10.36
CA CYS A 43 -20.40 10.05 8.99
C CYS A 43 -20.13 8.55 8.96
N ASN A 44 -19.12 8.08 9.69
CA ASN A 44 -18.82 6.65 9.76
C ASN A 44 -19.97 5.86 10.39
N SER A 45 -20.61 6.37 11.44
CA SER A 45 -21.78 5.73 12.06
C SER A 45 -22.98 5.66 11.09
N PHE A 46 -23.18 6.69 10.27
CA PHE A 46 -24.20 6.67 9.23
C PHE A 46 -23.90 5.64 8.16
N VAL A 47 -22.67 5.57 7.67
CA VAL A 47 -22.23 4.59 6.67
C VAL A 47 -22.38 3.16 7.23
N ASP A 48 -21.97 2.92 8.48
CA ASP A 48 -22.13 1.61 9.15
C ASP A 48 -23.62 1.19 9.22
N TYR A 49 -24.50 2.12 9.57
CA TYR A 49 -25.95 1.87 9.58
C TYR A 49 -26.47 1.47 8.19
N GLU A 50 -26.07 2.18 7.13
CA GLU A 50 -26.50 1.88 5.76
C GLU A 50 -25.92 0.53 5.26
N ILE A 51 -24.68 0.23 5.61
CA ILE A 51 -24.08 -1.09 5.34
C ILE A 51 -24.91 -2.20 6.03
N GLY A 52 -25.32 -1.99 7.27
CA GLY A 52 -26.21 -2.92 8.00
C GLY A 52 -27.47 -3.23 7.22
N ARG A 53 -28.15 -2.19 6.68
CA ARG A 53 -29.35 -2.37 5.84
C ARG A 53 -29.09 -3.21 4.58
N VAL A 54 -27.94 -2.98 3.92
CA VAL A 54 -27.54 -3.78 2.76
C VAL A 54 -27.28 -5.23 3.14
N LEU A 55 -26.59 -5.46 4.24
CA LEU A 55 -26.29 -6.81 4.74
C LEU A 55 -27.57 -7.59 5.11
N ASP A 56 -28.57 -6.93 5.70
CA ASP A 56 -29.87 -7.53 6.00
C ASP A 56 -30.58 -7.93 4.71
N LYS A 57 -30.53 -7.09 3.67
CA LYS A 57 -31.12 -7.42 2.37
C LYS A 57 -30.41 -8.57 1.66
N ILE A 58 -29.06 -8.60 1.72
CA ILE A 58 -28.27 -9.74 1.22
C ILE A 58 -28.68 -11.04 1.93
N LYS A 59 -28.82 -10.99 3.25
CA LYS A 59 -29.23 -12.16 4.05
C LYS A 59 -30.62 -12.69 3.64
N GLU A 60 -31.54 -11.80 3.30
CA GLU A 60 -32.88 -12.15 2.85
C GLU A 60 -32.89 -12.76 1.44
N VAL A 61 -32.17 -12.12 0.49
CA VAL A 61 -32.29 -12.44 -0.95
C VAL A 61 -31.25 -13.45 -1.42
N VAL A 62 -30.00 -13.36 -0.93
CA VAL A 62 -28.86 -14.20 -1.34
C VAL A 62 -28.02 -14.63 -0.12
N PRO A 63 -28.57 -15.42 0.80
CA PRO A 63 -27.96 -15.72 2.11
C PRO A 63 -26.59 -16.40 2.02
N HIS A 64 -26.29 -17.03 0.90
CA HIS A 64 -25.02 -17.73 0.63
C HIS A 64 -23.98 -16.88 -0.09
N ALA A 65 -24.28 -15.61 -0.36
CA ALA A 65 -23.30 -14.72 -0.99
C ALA A 65 -22.04 -14.58 -0.13
N MET A 66 -20.88 -14.64 -0.78
CA MET A 66 -19.65 -14.14 -0.20
C MET A 66 -19.77 -12.61 -0.10
N VAL A 67 -19.39 -12.07 1.06
CA VAL A 67 -19.37 -10.63 1.27
C VAL A 67 -17.95 -10.24 1.66
N ILE A 68 -17.39 -9.29 0.94
CA ILE A 68 -16.07 -8.70 1.22
C ILE A 68 -16.30 -7.25 1.63
N PHE A 69 -15.92 -6.91 2.87
CA PHE A 69 -15.91 -5.55 3.37
C PHE A 69 -14.47 -5.07 3.49
N THR A 70 -14.17 -3.94 2.87
CA THR A 70 -12.85 -3.31 2.90
C THR A 70 -12.99 -1.80 2.68
N SER A 71 -11.89 -1.07 2.74
CA SER A 71 -11.78 0.35 2.38
C SER A 71 -10.72 0.51 1.29
N ASP A 72 -10.75 1.62 0.55
CA ASP A 72 -9.70 1.99 -0.41
C ASP A 72 -8.41 2.40 0.29
N HIS A 73 -8.49 3.18 1.35
CA HIS A 73 -7.38 3.59 2.23
C HIS A 73 -7.94 4.00 3.61
N GLY A 74 -7.07 4.23 4.56
CA GLY A 74 -7.41 4.83 5.84
C GLY A 74 -7.27 6.35 5.84
N ASP A 75 -7.29 6.94 7.02
CA ASP A 75 -7.09 8.39 7.24
C ASP A 75 -6.15 8.60 8.42
N MET A 76 -5.27 9.58 8.31
CA MET A 76 -4.29 9.88 9.34
C MET A 76 -4.92 10.42 10.63
N LEU A 77 -6.03 11.14 10.55
CA LEU A 77 -6.79 11.66 11.71
C LEU A 77 -5.92 12.30 12.79
N GLY A 78 -4.86 12.99 12.41
CA GLY A 78 -3.90 13.61 13.30
C GLY A 78 -2.69 12.74 13.68
N ALA A 79 -2.64 11.47 13.26
CA ALA A 79 -1.43 10.66 13.40
C ALA A 79 -0.26 11.35 12.67
N HIS A 80 0.91 11.41 13.31
CA HIS A 80 2.07 12.14 12.81
C HIS A 80 1.78 13.60 12.42
N ARG A 81 0.79 14.23 13.09
CA ARG A 81 0.27 15.58 12.76
C ARG A 81 -0.26 15.72 11.33
N LEU A 82 -0.56 14.61 10.69
CA LEU A 82 -1.07 14.55 9.34
C LEU A 82 -2.57 14.29 9.34
N PHE A 83 -3.25 14.77 8.29
CA PHE A 83 -4.67 14.56 8.07
C PHE A 83 -4.89 14.03 6.67
N SER A 84 -6.05 13.40 6.43
CA SER A 84 -6.38 12.76 5.16
C SER A 84 -5.39 11.61 4.84
N LYS A 85 -5.22 11.27 3.58
CA LYS A 85 -4.45 10.08 3.14
C LYS A 85 -3.00 10.36 2.77
N ASN A 86 -2.66 11.54 2.31
CA ASN A 86 -1.37 11.98 1.75
C ASN A 86 -0.41 10.88 1.21
N ALA A 87 0.78 11.27 0.73
CA ALA A 87 1.78 10.34 0.18
C ALA A 87 2.61 9.69 1.30
N ALA A 88 1.95 8.90 2.15
CA ALA A 88 2.58 8.20 3.26
C ALA A 88 2.11 6.75 3.32
N ALA A 89 2.98 5.87 3.77
CA ALA A 89 2.68 4.45 3.95
C ALA A 89 2.47 4.07 5.43
N TYR A 90 2.09 5.05 6.29
CA TYR A 90 1.80 4.79 7.68
C TYR A 90 0.62 3.83 7.84
N LYS A 91 0.62 3.09 8.95
CA LYS A 91 -0.43 2.09 9.21
C LYS A 91 -1.84 2.68 9.17
N GLU A 92 -2.00 3.93 9.56
CA GLU A 92 -3.29 4.64 9.56
C GLU A 92 -3.90 4.77 8.16
N VAL A 93 -3.05 4.80 7.13
CA VAL A 93 -3.48 4.86 5.73
C VAL A 93 -3.43 3.49 5.07
N ALA A 94 -2.38 2.70 5.34
CA ALA A 94 -2.10 1.47 4.60
C ALA A 94 -2.73 0.21 5.21
N ASN A 95 -2.99 0.18 6.53
CA ASN A 95 -3.59 -0.96 7.21
C ASN A 95 -5.11 -0.82 7.30
N ILE A 96 -5.80 -1.21 6.23
CA ILE A 96 -7.24 -1.10 6.07
C ILE A 96 -7.98 -2.35 6.56
N PRO A 97 -9.28 -2.24 6.90
CA PRO A 97 -10.08 -3.39 7.25
C PRO A 97 -10.25 -4.34 6.06
N LEU A 98 -10.21 -5.64 6.33
CA LEU A 98 -10.59 -6.68 5.38
C LEU A 98 -11.40 -7.75 6.13
N ILE A 99 -12.70 -7.81 5.88
CA ILE A 99 -13.61 -8.77 6.50
C ILE A 99 -14.30 -9.57 5.41
N ILE A 100 -14.18 -10.89 5.47
CA ILE A 100 -14.76 -11.79 4.47
C ILE A 100 -15.76 -12.74 5.15
N LYS A 101 -17.03 -12.65 4.73
CA LYS A 101 -18.08 -13.63 5.08
C LYS A 101 -18.08 -14.72 4.02
N GLY A 102 -17.94 -15.97 4.43
CA GLY A 102 -17.96 -17.12 3.51
C GLY A 102 -16.85 -18.13 3.77
N GLY A 103 -15.98 -17.87 4.74
CA GLY A 103 -14.91 -18.76 5.18
C GLY A 103 -15.14 -19.34 6.58
N VAL A 104 -14.05 -19.59 7.32
CA VAL A 104 -14.07 -20.07 8.70
C VAL A 104 -14.70 -19.01 9.62
N LYS A 105 -15.76 -19.37 10.31
CA LYS A 105 -16.53 -18.43 11.13
C LYS A 105 -15.75 -17.99 12.37
N GLY A 106 -15.74 -16.66 12.61
CA GLY A 106 -15.18 -16.07 13.83
C GLY A 106 -13.66 -16.23 13.95
N CYS A 107 -12.98 -16.31 12.82
CA CYS A 107 -11.53 -16.43 12.75
C CYS A 107 -10.88 -15.08 12.42
N VAL A 108 -9.73 -14.82 13.04
CA VAL A 108 -8.80 -13.76 12.65
C VAL A 108 -7.65 -14.41 11.92
N VAL A 109 -7.37 -13.93 10.71
CA VAL A 109 -6.26 -14.38 9.88
C VAL A 109 -5.13 -13.35 10.04
N ASP A 110 -4.04 -13.78 10.67
CA ASP A 110 -2.86 -12.94 10.91
C ASP A 110 -1.80 -13.16 9.82
N THR A 111 -2.17 -12.95 8.57
CA THR A 111 -1.28 -13.03 7.42
C THR A 111 -1.40 -11.78 6.55
N MET A 112 -0.39 -11.53 5.71
CA MET A 112 -0.37 -10.35 4.85
C MET A 112 -1.34 -10.55 3.67
N ALA A 113 -2.18 -9.53 3.42
CA ALA A 113 -3.08 -9.45 2.28
C ALA A 113 -3.08 -8.03 1.70
N SER A 114 -3.40 -7.92 0.42
CA SER A 114 -3.44 -6.65 -0.30
C SER A 114 -4.68 -6.54 -1.17
N HIS A 115 -5.05 -5.32 -1.57
CA HIS A 115 -6.15 -5.07 -2.52
C HIS A 115 -6.03 -5.87 -3.81
N ILE A 116 -4.82 -6.04 -4.32
CA ILE A 116 -4.59 -6.78 -5.56
C ILE A 116 -4.98 -8.26 -5.45
N ASP A 117 -5.10 -8.79 -4.23
CA ASP A 117 -5.50 -10.17 -3.95
C ASP A 117 -7.03 -10.39 -4.05
N ILE A 118 -7.83 -9.30 -4.06
CA ILE A 118 -9.30 -9.38 -4.05
C ILE A 118 -9.83 -9.99 -5.36
N VAL A 119 -9.40 -9.48 -6.51
CA VAL A 119 -9.88 -9.96 -7.81
C VAL A 119 -9.49 -11.42 -8.06
N PRO A 120 -8.24 -11.85 -7.87
CA PRO A 120 -7.87 -13.26 -7.93
C PRO A 120 -8.71 -14.15 -6.99
N THR A 121 -9.02 -13.66 -5.78
CA THR A 121 -9.86 -14.39 -4.81
C THR A 121 -11.29 -14.58 -5.33
N ILE A 122 -11.89 -13.54 -5.90
CA ILE A 122 -13.25 -13.62 -6.47
C ILE A 122 -13.27 -14.60 -7.65
N MET A 123 -12.27 -14.52 -8.53
CA MET A 123 -12.19 -15.43 -9.68
C MET A 123 -12.02 -16.88 -9.24
N ASP A 124 -11.14 -17.13 -8.29
CA ASP A 124 -10.91 -18.47 -7.73
C ASP A 124 -12.16 -19.02 -7.01
N TYR A 125 -12.88 -18.16 -6.27
CA TYR A 125 -14.15 -18.52 -5.63
C TYR A 125 -15.19 -19.03 -6.62
N PHE A 126 -15.23 -18.47 -7.83
CA PHE A 126 -16.11 -18.90 -8.90
C PHE A 126 -15.47 -19.96 -9.83
N ALA A 127 -14.33 -20.52 -9.48
CA ALA A 127 -13.56 -21.46 -10.29
C ALA A 127 -13.27 -20.92 -11.70
N LEU A 128 -13.07 -19.61 -11.85
CA LEU A 128 -12.68 -18.96 -13.08
C LEU A 128 -11.15 -18.94 -13.21
N PRO A 129 -10.60 -19.04 -14.43
CA PRO A 129 -9.16 -18.94 -14.63
C PRO A 129 -8.66 -17.53 -14.26
N ILE A 130 -7.64 -17.46 -13.42
CA ILE A 130 -7.01 -16.18 -13.04
C ILE A 130 -6.05 -15.76 -14.15
N PRO A 131 -6.28 -14.60 -14.80
CA PRO A 131 -5.36 -14.10 -15.81
C PRO A 131 -3.97 -13.83 -15.24
N LYS A 132 -2.92 -14.15 -15.97
CA LYS A 132 -1.53 -13.88 -15.58
C LYS A 132 -1.22 -12.38 -15.42
N LEU A 133 -2.07 -11.52 -15.98
CA LEU A 133 -1.99 -10.06 -15.81
C LEU A 133 -2.26 -9.62 -14.38
N LEU A 134 -3.03 -10.39 -13.61
CA LEU A 134 -3.31 -10.11 -12.21
C LEU A 134 -2.12 -10.56 -11.36
N GLU A 135 -1.49 -9.62 -10.68
CA GLU A 135 -0.26 -9.84 -9.91
C GLU A 135 -0.55 -10.28 -8.47
N GLY A 136 -1.80 -10.11 -8.02
CA GLY A 136 -2.27 -10.59 -6.73
C GLY A 136 -2.48 -12.11 -6.70
N LYS A 137 -2.65 -12.63 -5.49
CA LYS A 137 -2.86 -14.06 -5.23
C LYS A 137 -4.24 -14.29 -4.63
N SER A 138 -4.85 -15.44 -4.91
CA SER A 138 -6.10 -15.83 -4.25
C SER A 138 -5.92 -16.00 -2.75
N MET A 139 -6.78 -15.37 -1.97
CA MET A 139 -6.87 -15.53 -0.51
C MET A 139 -7.71 -16.75 -0.11
N LEU A 140 -8.31 -17.49 -1.03
CA LEU A 140 -9.14 -18.66 -0.68
C LEU A 140 -8.42 -19.68 0.22
N PRO A 141 -7.14 -20.01 0.01
CA PRO A 141 -6.45 -20.93 0.90
C PRO A 141 -6.48 -20.51 2.36
N GLN A 142 -6.28 -19.21 2.66
CA GLN A 142 -6.30 -18.70 4.03
C GLN A 142 -7.72 -18.44 4.57
N ILE A 143 -8.70 -18.20 3.69
CA ILE A 143 -10.11 -18.07 4.07
C ILE A 143 -10.65 -19.40 4.62
N TYR A 144 -10.23 -20.53 4.07
CA TYR A 144 -10.63 -21.87 4.52
C TYR A 144 -9.67 -22.50 5.53
N ASP A 145 -8.41 -22.10 5.56
CA ASP A 145 -7.40 -22.54 6.51
C ASP A 145 -6.57 -21.33 6.98
N PRO A 146 -6.91 -20.73 8.12
CA PRO A 146 -6.26 -19.53 8.64
C PRO A 146 -4.75 -19.66 8.91
N SER A 147 -4.22 -20.88 8.93
CA SER A 147 -2.78 -21.11 9.07
C SER A 147 -1.99 -20.92 7.78
N LYS A 148 -2.68 -20.80 6.63
CA LYS A 148 -2.03 -20.60 5.34
C LYS A 148 -1.55 -19.16 5.17
N GLU A 149 -0.35 -19.02 4.71
CA GLU A 149 0.25 -17.73 4.35
C GLU A 149 0.38 -17.64 2.83
N ILE A 150 -0.19 -16.59 2.24
CA ILE A 150 -0.12 -16.36 0.77
C ILE A 150 0.94 -15.33 0.40
N ASN A 151 1.18 -14.35 1.27
CA ASN A 151 2.17 -13.30 1.08
C ASN A 151 3.06 -13.17 2.33
N ASP A 152 4.36 -13.16 2.14
CA ASP A 152 5.35 -12.82 3.17
C ASP A 152 5.55 -11.31 3.30
N VAL A 153 5.28 -10.58 2.22
CA VAL A 153 5.28 -9.11 2.15
C VAL A 153 4.13 -8.62 1.27
N VAL A 154 3.74 -7.36 1.48
CA VAL A 154 2.83 -6.62 0.61
C VAL A 154 3.47 -5.31 0.18
N TYR A 155 2.94 -4.72 -0.90
CA TYR A 155 3.49 -3.52 -1.52
C TYR A 155 2.43 -2.44 -1.59
N THR A 156 2.87 -1.18 -1.47
CA THR A 156 2.02 0.00 -1.61
C THR A 156 2.69 0.99 -2.54
N GLU A 157 1.90 1.64 -3.36
CA GLU A 157 2.36 2.58 -4.36
C GLU A 157 1.63 3.92 -4.24
N PHE A 158 2.37 5.00 -4.47
CA PHE A 158 1.83 6.33 -4.70
C PHE A 158 2.66 7.03 -5.78
N THR A 159 2.05 7.89 -6.59
CA THR A 159 2.77 8.49 -7.72
C THR A 159 2.72 10.01 -7.70
N ARG A 160 1.53 10.59 -7.60
CA ARG A 160 1.37 12.05 -7.65
C ARG A 160 0.07 12.50 -6.99
N TYR A 161 0.04 13.75 -6.57
CA TYR A 161 -1.18 14.49 -6.27
C TYR A 161 -1.77 15.08 -7.55
N GLU A 162 -3.07 15.29 -7.54
CA GLU A 162 -3.74 16.08 -8.54
C GLU A 162 -3.62 17.57 -8.18
N ILE A 163 -2.97 18.35 -9.04
CA ILE A 163 -2.59 19.72 -8.73
C ILE A 163 -3.82 20.59 -8.47
N ASP A 164 -4.83 20.49 -9.32
CA ASP A 164 -6.03 21.35 -9.25
C ASP A 164 -6.94 20.98 -8.08
N HIS A 165 -6.97 19.72 -7.67
CA HIS A 165 -7.80 19.24 -6.58
C HIS A 165 -7.11 19.34 -5.22
N ASP A 166 -5.87 18.85 -5.13
CA ASP A 166 -5.18 18.73 -3.85
C ASP A 166 -4.46 20.02 -3.44
N GLY A 167 -4.26 20.95 -4.38
CA GLY A 167 -3.58 22.24 -4.16
C GLY A 167 -2.12 22.12 -3.72
N PHE A 168 -1.56 20.92 -3.81
CA PHE A 168 -0.25 20.55 -3.27
C PHE A 168 0.64 19.90 -4.33
N GLY A 169 0.32 20.11 -5.54
CA GLY A 169 0.72 19.44 -6.72
C GLY A 169 2.14 18.96 -6.84
N GLY A 170 2.28 17.91 -7.56
CA GLY A 170 3.53 17.40 -8.04
C GLY A 170 3.71 15.91 -7.85
N LEU A 171 4.81 15.44 -8.41
CA LEU A 171 5.23 14.07 -8.32
C LEU A 171 5.70 13.76 -6.89
N GLN A 172 5.09 12.74 -6.29
CA GLN A 172 5.45 12.20 -4.99
C GLN A 172 5.61 10.69 -5.12
N ILE A 173 6.55 10.27 -5.95
CA ILE A 173 6.72 8.88 -6.31
C ILE A 173 7.23 8.09 -5.10
N MET A 174 6.38 7.26 -4.54
CA MET A 174 6.65 6.42 -3.39
C MET A 174 6.36 4.96 -3.73
N ARG A 175 7.19 4.06 -3.23
CA ARG A 175 6.98 2.62 -3.21
C ARG A 175 7.33 2.09 -1.84
N ALA A 176 6.47 1.27 -1.28
CA ALA A 176 6.71 0.65 0.02
C ALA A 176 6.62 -0.88 -0.08
N VAL A 177 7.43 -1.55 0.73
CA VAL A 177 7.34 -2.98 1.00
C VAL A 177 7.18 -3.19 2.49
N MET A 178 6.20 -4.00 2.87
CA MET A 178 5.84 -4.26 4.25
C MET A 178 5.78 -5.75 4.52
N SER A 179 6.42 -6.18 5.60
CA SER A 179 6.23 -7.48 6.24
C SER A 179 5.46 -7.30 7.55
N LYS A 180 5.18 -8.39 8.27
CA LYS A 180 4.58 -8.30 9.62
C LYS A 180 5.40 -7.44 10.58
N ARG A 181 6.73 -7.42 10.41
CA ARG A 181 7.64 -6.74 11.33
C ARG A 181 8.30 -5.50 10.76
N TYR A 182 8.67 -5.50 9.50
CA TYR A 182 9.47 -4.43 8.92
C TYR A 182 8.74 -3.72 7.78
N LYS A 183 8.95 -2.42 7.70
CA LYS A 183 8.46 -1.58 6.61
C LYS A 183 9.61 -0.76 6.04
N LEU A 184 9.78 -0.80 4.74
CA LEU A 184 10.66 0.10 3.98
C LEU A 184 9.81 0.92 3.02
N VAL A 185 10.01 2.24 3.05
CA VAL A 185 9.36 3.19 2.15
C VAL A 185 10.43 3.96 1.39
N ILE A 186 10.41 3.88 0.08
CA ILE A 186 11.27 4.65 -0.80
C ILE A 186 10.48 5.81 -1.37
N HIS A 187 10.94 7.02 -1.09
CA HIS A 187 10.48 8.25 -1.71
C HIS A 187 11.50 8.69 -2.76
N LEU A 188 11.18 8.53 -4.03
CA LEU A 188 12.16 8.75 -5.11
C LEU A 188 12.78 10.15 -5.09
N LEU A 189 11.99 11.15 -4.70
CA LEU A 189 12.36 12.57 -4.70
C LEU A 189 12.57 13.14 -3.29
N ASP A 190 12.55 12.31 -2.26
CA ASP A 190 12.67 12.74 -0.87
C ASP A 190 13.47 11.70 -0.06
N SER A 191 13.53 11.86 1.26
CA SER A 191 14.18 10.90 2.17
C SER A 191 13.34 9.64 2.35
N ASP A 192 14.04 8.50 2.50
CA ASP A 192 13.42 7.19 2.69
C ASP A 192 13.12 6.91 4.16
N GLU A 193 12.27 5.91 4.40
CA GLU A 193 11.86 5.52 5.74
C GLU A 193 12.03 4.01 5.95
N PHE A 194 12.46 3.62 7.15
CA PHE A 194 12.51 2.22 7.59
C PHE A 194 12.07 2.09 9.04
N TYR A 195 11.21 1.09 9.32
CA TYR A 195 10.62 0.87 10.65
C TYR A 195 10.67 -0.59 11.06
N ASP A 196 10.90 -0.82 12.37
CA ASP A 196 10.67 -2.10 13.05
C ASP A 196 9.33 -2.00 13.80
N LEU A 197 8.25 -2.49 13.18
CA LEU A 197 6.87 -2.35 13.65
C LEU A 197 6.60 -3.12 14.95
N GLU A 198 7.45 -4.10 15.30
CA GLU A 198 7.37 -4.81 16.57
C GLU A 198 7.87 -3.95 17.73
N LYS A 199 8.95 -3.20 17.51
CA LYS A 199 9.53 -2.30 18.52
C LYS A 199 8.88 -0.93 18.53
N ASP A 200 8.45 -0.47 17.37
CA ASP A 200 7.86 0.86 17.16
C ASP A 200 6.55 0.74 16.34
N PRO A 201 5.47 0.26 16.95
CA PRO A 201 4.18 0.05 16.28
C PRO A 201 3.50 1.36 15.85
N TYR A 202 4.04 2.49 16.25
CA TYR A 202 3.54 3.82 15.89
C TYR A 202 4.43 4.56 14.88
N GLU A 203 5.47 3.90 14.38
CA GLU A 203 6.35 4.41 13.31
C GLU A 203 6.97 5.79 13.62
N MET A 204 7.32 6.01 14.89
CA MET A 204 7.89 7.27 15.37
C MET A 204 9.36 7.44 14.95
N ASN A 205 10.11 6.33 14.94
CA ASN A 205 11.55 6.36 14.77
C ASN A 205 11.96 5.84 13.39
N ASN A 206 12.34 6.76 12.50
CA ASN A 206 12.88 6.38 11.19
C ASN A 206 14.31 5.81 11.34
N LEU A 207 14.44 4.50 11.09
CA LEU A 207 15.67 3.72 11.22
C LEU A 207 16.45 3.60 9.90
N ILE A 208 16.13 4.38 8.89
CA ILE A 208 16.71 4.24 7.54
C ILE A 208 18.24 4.34 7.54
N ASN A 209 18.82 5.13 8.43
CA ASN A 209 20.26 5.33 8.56
C ASN A 209 20.89 4.53 9.72
N ASP A 210 20.13 3.68 10.42
CA ASP A 210 20.68 2.85 11.50
C ASP A 210 21.40 1.63 10.91
N GLU A 211 22.71 1.56 11.15
CA GLU A 211 23.58 0.51 10.61
C GLU A 211 23.26 -0.87 11.19
N SER A 212 22.65 -0.95 12.37
CA SER A 212 22.25 -2.23 13.00
C SER A 212 21.13 -2.94 12.22
N TYR A 213 20.40 -2.23 11.37
CA TYR A 213 19.36 -2.79 10.50
C TYR A 213 19.79 -3.00 9.05
N THR A 214 21.08 -2.83 8.72
CA THR A 214 21.58 -2.86 7.34
C THR A 214 21.16 -4.14 6.59
N GLU A 215 21.32 -5.31 7.19
CA GLU A 215 21.01 -6.58 6.55
C GLU A 215 19.53 -6.70 6.19
N VAL A 216 18.63 -6.50 7.18
CA VAL A 216 17.19 -6.64 6.97
C VAL A 216 16.64 -5.53 6.07
N ARG A 217 17.12 -4.30 6.21
CA ARG A 217 16.75 -3.17 5.34
C ARG A 217 17.13 -3.46 3.89
N ASN A 218 18.34 -3.94 3.65
CA ASN A 218 18.81 -4.30 2.31
C ASN A 218 18.00 -5.46 1.73
N ALA A 219 17.67 -6.48 2.52
CA ALA A 219 16.81 -7.58 2.07
C ALA A 219 15.38 -7.11 1.70
N MET A 220 14.80 -6.18 2.47
CA MET A 220 13.52 -5.57 2.11
C MET A 220 13.63 -4.75 0.81
N HIS A 221 14.73 -4.02 0.65
CA HIS A 221 14.99 -3.27 -0.57
C HIS A 221 15.12 -4.18 -1.81
N ASP A 222 15.83 -5.30 -1.69
CA ASP A 222 15.95 -6.28 -2.78
C ASP A 222 14.58 -6.85 -3.18
N LYS A 223 13.70 -7.13 -2.21
CA LYS A 223 12.31 -7.53 -2.48
C LYS A 223 11.54 -6.46 -3.24
N LEU A 224 11.68 -5.19 -2.84
CA LEU A 224 11.00 -4.08 -3.52
C LEU A 224 11.48 -3.92 -4.97
N ILE A 225 12.78 -3.95 -5.21
CA ILE A 225 13.36 -3.85 -6.56
C ILE A 225 12.93 -5.05 -7.42
N ALA A 226 12.97 -6.26 -6.87
CA ALA A 226 12.50 -7.45 -7.57
C ALA A 226 11.01 -7.35 -7.94
N HIS A 227 10.18 -6.86 -7.02
CA HIS A 227 8.75 -6.61 -7.29
C HIS A 227 8.56 -5.61 -8.43
N MET A 228 9.18 -4.43 -8.36
CA MET A 228 9.09 -3.40 -9.40
C MET A 228 9.53 -3.93 -10.78
N ASN A 229 10.56 -4.77 -10.82
CA ASN A 229 11.02 -5.38 -12.06
C ASN A 229 10.05 -6.45 -12.58
N ASN A 230 9.51 -7.28 -11.70
CA ASN A 230 8.58 -8.36 -12.06
C ASN A 230 7.24 -7.81 -12.53
N THR A 231 6.72 -6.78 -11.88
CA THR A 231 5.47 -6.10 -12.23
C THR A 231 5.64 -5.09 -13.37
N ARG A 232 6.88 -4.87 -13.80
CA ARG A 232 7.21 -3.88 -14.84
C ARG A 232 6.73 -2.48 -14.49
N ASP A 233 6.92 -2.09 -13.23
CA ASP A 233 6.59 -0.75 -12.76
C ASP A 233 7.09 0.31 -13.76
N LEU A 234 6.21 1.21 -14.15
CA LEU A 234 6.52 2.24 -15.16
C LEU A 234 7.62 3.21 -14.72
N TYR A 235 7.81 3.36 -13.41
CA TYR A 235 8.80 4.25 -12.82
C TYR A 235 10.11 3.53 -12.45
N ARG A 236 10.21 2.21 -12.65
CA ARG A 236 11.42 1.46 -12.31
C ARG A 236 12.64 2.02 -13.04
N GLY A 237 13.76 2.02 -12.38
CA GLY A 237 15.02 2.53 -12.92
C GLY A 237 16.11 2.48 -11.85
N TYR A 238 17.33 2.82 -12.22
CA TYR A 238 18.50 2.74 -11.35
C TYR A 238 18.40 3.61 -10.08
N GLN A 239 17.61 4.69 -10.13
CA GLN A 239 17.43 5.59 -8.98
C GLN A 239 16.82 4.87 -7.77
N TRP A 240 16.00 3.87 -8.00
CA TRP A 240 15.42 3.05 -6.93
C TRP A 240 16.46 2.18 -6.25
N SER A 241 17.46 1.73 -7.01
CA SER A 241 18.55 0.88 -6.52
C SER A 241 19.64 1.68 -5.83
N LEU A 242 19.92 2.91 -6.30
CA LEU A 242 20.95 3.81 -5.77
C LEU A 242 20.36 4.69 -4.66
N ARG A 243 20.28 4.14 -3.45
CA ARG A 243 19.86 4.95 -2.31
C ARG A 243 21.05 5.38 -1.44
N PRO A 244 21.01 6.58 -0.81
CA PRO A 244 22.13 7.10 -0.03
C PRO A 244 22.63 6.17 1.08
N TRP A 245 21.73 5.39 1.66
CA TRP A 245 22.02 4.43 2.71
C TRP A 245 22.45 3.04 2.21
N ARG A 246 22.30 2.73 0.90
CA ARG A 246 22.66 1.46 0.27
C ARG A 246 24.06 1.52 -0.33
N LYS A 247 25.06 0.95 0.36
CA LYS A 247 26.47 1.03 -0.05
C LYS A 247 26.94 -0.14 -0.91
N ASP A 248 26.26 -1.26 -0.86
CA ASP A 248 26.65 -2.53 -1.50
C ASP A 248 25.98 -2.75 -2.87
N PHE A 249 25.14 -1.83 -3.32
CA PHE A 249 24.46 -1.96 -4.60
C PHE A 249 25.26 -1.31 -5.72
N VAL A 250 25.56 -2.10 -6.75
CA VAL A 250 26.17 -1.62 -8.00
C VAL A 250 25.11 -1.67 -9.11
N PRO A 251 24.73 -0.53 -9.71
CA PRO A 251 23.78 -0.55 -10.80
C PRO A 251 24.37 -1.31 -11.98
N ASN A 252 23.64 -2.28 -12.47
CA ASN A 252 23.97 -2.97 -13.68
C ASN A 252 22.96 -2.57 -14.77
N TRP A 253 23.40 -1.82 -15.74
CA TRP A 253 22.59 -1.36 -16.87
C TRP A 253 22.18 -2.49 -17.82
N GLU A 254 22.89 -3.60 -17.77
CA GLU A 254 22.58 -4.81 -18.53
C GLU A 254 21.54 -5.69 -17.81
N ASN A 255 21.07 -5.27 -16.65
CA ASN A 255 20.17 -6.03 -15.83
C ASN A 255 18.82 -6.22 -16.52
N GLU A 256 18.38 -7.45 -16.66
CA GLU A 256 17.13 -7.87 -17.32
C GLU A 256 15.90 -7.13 -16.82
N GLY A 257 15.93 -6.64 -15.56
CA GLY A 257 14.85 -5.88 -14.94
C GLY A 257 14.52 -4.54 -15.61
N TYR A 258 15.42 -3.97 -16.40
CA TYR A 258 15.20 -2.68 -17.08
C TYR A 258 14.62 -2.80 -18.48
N THR A 259 14.49 -3.99 -19.01
CA THR A 259 13.89 -4.21 -20.32
C THR A 259 12.39 -4.53 -20.20
N ARG A 260 11.59 -4.13 -21.19
CA ARG A 260 10.17 -4.47 -21.23
C ARG A 260 9.91 -5.93 -21.58
N GLN A 261 10.89 -6.61 -22.17
CA GLN A 261 10.80 -8.02 -22.55
C GLN A 261 11.99 -8.78 -21.94
N ARG A 262 11.70 -9.95 -21.40
CA ARG A 262 12.71 -10.91 -20.98
C ARG A 262 12.90 -11.95 -22.07
N GLU A 263 14.12 -12.49 -22.19
CA GLU A 263 14.32 -13.67 -23.02
C GLU A 263 13.40 -14.79 -22.54
N ASN A 264 12.75 -15.46 -23.47
CA ASN A 264 11.82 -16.58 -23.23
C ASN A 264 10.51 -16.20 -22.50
N GLU A 265 10.15 -14.93 -22.38
CA GLU A 265 8.83 -14.55 -21.86
C GLU A 265 7.80 -14.65 -22.99
N GLU A 266 6.76 -15.47 -22.76
CA GLU A 266 5.60 -15.50 -23.64
C GLU A 266 4.93 -14.13 -23.64
N TYR A 267 4.70 -13.57 -24.82
CA TYR A 267 4.14 -12.24 -24.95
C TYR A 267 2.73 -12.17 -24.38
N GLU A 268 2.54 -11.34 -23.39
CA GLU A 268 1.23 -10.92 -22.90
C GLU A 268 1.11 -9.39 -22.99
N PRO A 269 0.06 -8.85 -23.61
CA PRO A 269 -0.18 -7.41 -23.58
C PRO A 269 -0.55 -7.03 -22.14
N ARG A 270 0.34 -6.29 -21.45
CA ARG A 270 0.11 -5.81 -20.09
C ARG A 270 -0.39 -4.37 -20.04
N GLN A 271 -0.48 -3.71 -21.19
CA GLN A 271 -1.08 -2.39 -21.31
C GLN A 271 -2.44 -2.51 -21.99
N LEU A 272 -3.42 -1.96 -21.32
CA LEU A 272 -4.76 -1.80 -21.89
C LEU A 272 -4.90 -0.38 -22.41
N ASP A 273 -5.61 -0.25 -23.52
CA ASP A 273 -6.08 1.04 -24.00
C ASP A 273 -7.07 1.61 -22.99
N TYR A 274 -6.86 2.86 -22.61
CA TYR A 274 -7.62 3.49 -21.52
C TYR A 274 -9.11 3.65 -21.86
N ASP A 275 -9.43 3.91 -23.13
CA ASP A 275 -10.80 4.17 -23.58
C ASP A 275 -11.58 2.87 -23.85
N THR A 276 -10.90 1.85 -24.37
CA THR A 276 -11.55 0.61 -24.81
C THR A 276 -11.39 -0.55 -23.84
N GLY A 277 -10.40 -0.49 -22.94
CA GLY A 277 -10.04 -1.61 -22.06
C GLY A 277 -9.43 -2.81 -22.79
N LEU A 278 -9.12 -2.67 -24.09
CA LEU A 278 -8.52 -3.73 -24.90
C LEU A 278 -6.99 -3.70 -24.84
N PRO A 279 -6.31 -4.83 -25.06
CA PRO A 279 -4.86 -4.88 -25.13
C PRO A 279 -4.29 -3.92 -26.17
N MET A 280 -3.31 -3.11 -25.77
CA MET A 280 -2.57 -2.22 -26.68
C MET A 280 -1.49 -3.02 -27.43
N GLU A 281 -1.84 -3.64 -28.52
CA GLU A 281 -0.89 -4.40 -29.38
C GLU A 281 0.28 -3.53 -29.85
N SER A 282 0.05 -2.23 -30.06
CA SER A 282 1.09 -1.28 -30.49
C SER A 282 2.14 -0.99 -29.42
N ALA A 283 1.85 -1.24 -28.15
CA ALA A 283 2.81 -1.05 -27.06
C ALA A 283 3.82 -2.20 -26.97
N VAL A 284 3.64 -3.22 -27.77
CA VAL A 284 4.48 -4.40 -27.78
C VAL A 284 5.53 -4.28 -28.86
N ARG A 285 6.77 -4.32 -28.42
CA ARG A 285 7.87 -4.52 -29.38
C ARG A 285 7.86 -5.98 -29.79
N LYS A 286 7.46 -6.24 -31.03
CA LYS A 286 7.79 -7.51 -31.66
C LYS A 286 9.32 -7.62 -31.65
N LYS A 287 9.86 -8.74 -31.14
CA LYS A 287 11.28 -9.04 -31.36
C LYS A 287 11.48 -9.02 -32.88
N CYS A 288 12.39 -8.16 -33.37
CA CYS A 288 12.88 -8.19 -34.73
C CYS A 288 13.71 -9.46 -34.95
#